data_0d62a81411a7fb6109ca2386994d3567
#
_entry.id   0d62a81411a7fb6109ca2386994d3567
#
_cell.length_a   1.000
_cell.length_b   1.000
_cell.length_c   1.000
_cell.angle_alpha   90.00
_cell.angle_beta   90.00
_cell.angle_gamma   90.00
#
_symmetry.space_group_name_H-M   'P 1'
#
loop_
_entity.id
_entity.type
_entity.pdbx_description
1 polymer ?
#
loop_
_entity_poly.entity_id
_entity_poly.type
_entity_poly.pdbx_seq_one_letter_code
_entity_poly.pdbx_strand_id
1 'polypeptide(L)'
;MKKLYLSIFLLLGTLSLMQAQTIHVGDRFYDGFAIYIVREIRPGNIIYMTDFLEDEELTLEQWGDKPGVYRLWPSRNAEEPKYGAEFGCRVNYVNQLDNPYLEVIGDNDIVLKVLPLVRPMDNIAAGSLWYSGSLVYDATPSEDGPIRMTAMAEGEEHAFLITPASGGTDLFEVSDDPNGAMNAYEYAAYARRIRQDGLDVICFYDNQNRLTDVMQATQIQDAQALNVKQWMALLCGNYKTEGGADFEMADTWFAYKGYDYPLEPVTFNGMVTGVLDFGDTEPFKGRLEAVPTRDGLLLTEVKMNDGEPWFERTVSSYALKWAGNQSRFAFASDILLNGMLHRYDKSLLRVMRNAILAAHGYVFRSKDLKSYFEAQPWYHPAANNANIQLSLLEQLNIALIQAAERAE
;
A
#
# COMPACT_ATOMS: atom_id res chain seq x y z
N MET A 1 -7.38 23.34 -4.44
CA MET A 1 -6.82 21.99 -4.49
C MET A 1 -6.32 21.48 -3.12
N LYS A 2 -5.59 22.27 -2.29
CA LYS A 2 -5.11 21.86 -0.95
C LYS A 2 -6.19 21.36 0.04
N LYS A 3 -7.46 21.81 -0.09
CA LYS A 3 -8.56 21.42 0.83
C LYS A 3 -9.15 20.02 0.56
N LEU A 4 -8.92 19.42 -0.61
CA LEU A 4 -9.50 18.11 -0.95
C LEU A 4 -8.69 16.93 -0.37
N TYR A 5 -7.37 17.09 -0.27
CA TYR A 5 -6.49 16.08 0.34
C TYR A 5 -6.69 15.94 1.85
N LEU A 6 -6.98 17.05 2.53
CA LEU A 6 -7.25 17.06 3.98
C LEU A 6 -8.52 16.26 4.33
N SER A 7 -9.53 16.26 3.44
CA SER A 7 -10.81 15.58 3.71
C SER A 7 -10.72 14.04 3.61
N ILE A 8 -9.80 13.49 2.83
CA ILE A 8 -9.64 12.03 2.66
C ILE A 8 -8.72 11.46 3.75
N PHE A 9 -7.68 12.19 4.15
CA PHE A 9 -6.88 11.85 5.34
C PHE A 9 -7.72 11.86 6.63
N LEU A 10 -8.64 12.83 6.76
CA LEU A 10 -9.61 12.85 7.86
C LEU A 10 -10.56 11.63 7.80
N LEU A 11 -10.80 11.05 6.62
CA LEU A 11 -11.79 9.99 6.47
C LEU A 11 -11.24 8.61 6.84
N LEU A 12 -10.00 8.28 6.50
CA LEU A 12 -9.32 7.07 7.01
C LEU A 12 -9.09 7.19 8.53
N GLY A 13 -8.74 8.39 9.00
CA GLY A 13 -8.67 8.69 10.43
C GLY A 13 -10.00 8.60 11.15
N THR A 14 -11.14 8.87 10.48
CA THR A 14 -12.48 8.78 11.12
C THR A 14 -13.06 7.38 11.06
N LEU A 15 -12.67 6.53 10.12
CA LEU A 15 -13.07 5.11 10.09
C LEU A 15 -12.39 4.29 11.20
N SER A 16 -11.19 4.68 11.62
CA SER A 16 -10.49 4.08 12.78
C SER A 16 -10.87 4.73 14.13
N LEU A 17 -11.65 5.82 14.15
CA LEU A 17 -11.98 6.59 15.37
C LEU A 17 -13.04 5.95 16.29
N MET A 18 -13.47 4.69 16.06
CA MET A 18 -14.45 4.07 16.98
C MET A 18 -13.84 3.11 18.02
N GLN A 19 -12.55 2.82 18.00
CA GLN A 19 -11.87 2.29 19.19
C GLN A 19 -11.11 3.44 19.84
N ALA A 20 -11.36 3.67 21.13
CA ALA A 20 -10.60 4.66 21.92
C ALA A 20 -9.11 4.24 21.82
N GLN A 21 -8.38 4.95 20.96
CA GLN A 21 -6.95 4.73 20.78
C GLN A 21 -6.28 5.20 22.06
N THR A 22 -5.83 4.26 22.87
CA THR A 22 -5.22 4.53 24.16
C THR A 22 -3.80 4.00 24.19
N ILE A 23 -2.90 4.82 24.69
CA ILE A 23 -1.55 4.41 25.05
C ILE A 23 -1.66 3.63 26.39
N HIS A 24 -0.91 2.53 26.50
CA HIS A 24 -0.95 1.67 27.68
C HIS A 24 0.43 1.61 28.35
N VAL A 25 0.45 1.33 29.63
CA VAL A 25 1.70 1.02 30.34
C VAL A 25 2.34 -0.22 29.72
N GLY A 26 3.63 -0.10 29.42
CA GLY A 26 4.39 -1.14 28.71
C GLY A 26 4.49 -0.93 27.21
N ASP A 27 3.71 -0.02 26.61
CA ASP A 27 3.86 0.36 25.22
C ASP A 27 5.29 0.89 24.97
N ARG A 28 5.84 0.58 23.80
CA ARG A 28 7.22 0.91 23.42
C ARG A 28 7.20 1.72 22.13
N PHE A 29 7.81 2.89 22.14
CA PHE A 29 7.89 3.76 20.96
C PHE A 29 9.35 3.94 20.55
N TYR A 30 9.64 3.74 19.28
CA TYR A 30 10.99 3.82 18.72
C TYR A 30 11.21 5.15 18.02
N ASP A 31 12.32 5.84 18.31
CA ASP A 31 12.61 7.16 17.73
C ASP A 31 13.74 7.16 16.68
N GLY A 32 14.20 5.98 16.25
CA GLY A 32 15.34 5.83 15.34
C GLY A 32 16.67 5.60 16.06
N PHE A 33 16.71 5.76 17.40
CA PHE A 33 17.91 5.56 18.22
C PHE A 33 17.61 4.78 19.49
N ALA A 34 16.51 5.12 20.16
CA ALA A 34 16.13 4.56 21.45
C ALA A 34 14.67 4.09 21.43
N ILE A 35 14.35 3.14 22.31
CA ILE A 35 12.98 2.70 22.57
C ILE A 35 12.52 3.32 23.88
N TYR A 36 11.50 4.16 23.81
CA TYR A 36 10.83 4.74 24.98
C TYR A 36 9.71 3.83 25.44
N ILE A 37 9.75 3.43 26.70
CA ILE A 37 8.78 2.54 27.33
C ILE A 37 7.83 3.39 28.19
N VAL A 38 6.53 3.23 28.00
CA VAL A 38 5.52 3.83 28.86
C VAL A 38 5.61 3.18 30.25
N ARG A 39 6.12 3.93 31.23
CA ARG A 39 6.32 3.43 32.61
C ARG A 39 5.09 3.63 33.46
N GLU A 40 4.37 4.77 33.28
CA GLU A 40 3.27 5.15 34.11
C GLU A 40 2.28 6.02 33.33
N ILE A 41 0.99 5.89 33.66
CA ILE A 41 -0.06 6.81 33.22
C ILE A 41 -0.72 7.38 34.49
N ARG A 42 -0.50 8.67 34.74
CA ARG A 42 -0.98 9.40 35.92
C ARG A 42 -2.38 10.00 35.73
N PRO A 43 -3.07 10.35 36.82
CA PRO A 43 -4.32 11.10 36.73
C PRO A 43 -4.20 12.34 35.83
N GLY A 44 -5.23 12.62 35.03
CA GLY A 44 -5.18 13.68 34.02
C GLY A 44 -4.58 13.21 32.68
N ASN A 45 -4.40 11.88 32.50
CA ASN A 45 -3.82 11.26 31.31
C ASN A 45 -2.42 11.80 30.99
N ILE A 46 -1.59 11.91 32.02
CA ILE A 46 -0.18 12.27 31.91
C ILE A 46 0.62 10.98 31.73
N ILE A 47 1.23 10.80 30.58
CA ILE A 47 1.99 9.62 30.21
C ILE A 47 3.46 9.88 30.43
N TYR A 48 4.10 9.03 31.23
CA TYR A 48 5.50 9.08 31.54
C TYR A 48 6.23 7.94 30.84
N MET A 49 7.26 8.28 30.07
CA MET A 49 8.07 7.33 29.32
C MET A 49 9.55 7.54 29.62
N THR A 50 10.31 6.46 29.64
CA THR A 50 11.77 6.51 29.68
C THR A 50 12.34 5.63 28.58
N ASP A 51 13.55 5.91 28.14
CA ASP A 51 14.33 4.97 27.35
C ASP A 51 14.65 3.70 28.16
N PHE A 52 15.26 2.71 27.50
CA PHE A 52 15.58 1.44 28.15
C PHE A 52 16.60 1.59 29.30
N LEU A 53 17.53 2.53 29.19
CA LEU A 53 18.56 2.80 30.19
C LEU A 53 18.08 3.75 31.30
N GLU A 54 16.87 4.32 31.18
CA GLU A 54 16.28 5.32 32.07
C GLU A 54 17.09 6.64 32.15
N ASP A 55 17.94 6.90 31.15
CA ASP A 55 18.74 8.12 31.05
C ASP A 55 17.96 9.28 30.45
N GLU A 56 17.00 8.97 29.55
CA GLU A 56 16.12 9.96 28.93
C GLU A 56 14.66 9.77 29.35
N GLU A 57 13.98 10.88 29.63
CA GLU A 57 12.60 10.91 30.03
C GLU A 57 11.76 11.76 29.06
N LEU A 58 10.56 11.27 28.71
CA LEU A 58 9.57 12.02 27.98
C LEU A 58 8.24 12.00 28.75
N THR A 59 7.60 13.14 28.84
CA THR A 59 6.26 13.25 29.42
C THR A 59 5.30 13.78 28.38
N LEU A 60 4.18 13.06 28.16
CA LEU A 60 3.07 13.48 27.34
C LEU A 60 1.89 13.87 28.25
N GLU A 61 1.46 15.11 28.19
CA GLU A 61 0.29 15.62 28.91
C GLU A 61 -0.87 15.79 27.93
N GLN A 62 -2.04 15.23 28.23
CA GLN A 62 -3.21 15.36 27.36
C GLN A 62 -3.55 16.83 27.09
N TRP A 63 -3.75 17.16 25.81
CA TRP A 63 -4.08 18.53 25.39
C TRP A 63 -5.59 18.82 25.53
N GLY A 64 -5.98 19.27 26.70
CA GLY A 64 -7.39 19.54 27.00
C GLY A 64 -8.26 18.29 26.91
N ASP A 65 -9.44 18.41 26.34
CA ASP A 65 -10.40 17.29 26.17
C ASP A 65 -10.25 16.52 24.84
N LYS A 66 -9.13 16.65 24.16
CA LYS A 66 -8.88 15.99 22.86
C LYS A 66 -8.23 14.61 23.05
N PRO A 67 -8.94 13.50 22.86
CA PRO A 67 -8.36 12.17 22.97
C PRO A 67 -7.24 11.98 21.94
N GLY A 68 -6.12 11.35 22.36
CA GLY A 68 -4.99 11.05 21.48
C GLY A 68 -4.14 12.26 21.08
N VAL A 69 -4.39 13.45 21.68
CA VAL A 69 -3.59 14.65 21.44
C VAL A 69 -2.94 15.09 22.75
N TYR A 70 -1.63 15.25 22.72
CA TYR A 70 -0.80 15.51 23.88
C TYR A 70 0.10 16.72 23.66
N ARG A 71 0.66 17.27 24.76
CA ARG A 71 1.81 18.15 24.79
C ARG A 71 3.03 17.36 25.20
N LEU A 72 4.13 17.56 24.50
CA LEU A 72 5.42 16.94 24.83
C LEU A 72 6.18 17.80 25.83
N TRP A 73 6.58 17.18 26.92
CA TRP A 73 7.50 17.77 27.89
C TRP A 73 8.74 16.87 28.02
N PRO A 74 9.95 17.40 27.88
CA PRO A 74 11.18 16.64 28.11
C PRO A 74 11.39 16.42 29.61
N SER A 75 12.41 15.66 29.93
CA SER A 75 12.94 15.55 31.30
C SER A 75 13.11 16.92 31.95
N ARG A 76 12.87 17.01 33.26
CA ARG A 76 13.06 18.24 34.04
C ARG A 76 14.46 18.84 33.92
N ASN A 77 15.44 18.04 33.50
CA ASN A 77 16.83 18.42 33.38
C ASN A 77 17.27 18.69 31.92
N ALA A 78 16.37 18.58 30.95
CA ALA A 78 16.72 18.83 29.55
C ALA A 78 16.80 20.33 29.29
N GLU A 79 17.94 20.79 28.79
CA GLU A 79 18.17 22.20 28.42
C GLU A 79 17.73 22.51 27.00
N GLU A 80 17.63 21.47 26.13
CA GLU A 80 17.30 21.61 24.72
C GLU A 80 15.99 20.92 24.34
N PRO A 81 15.26 21.46 23.36
CA PRO A 81 14.05 20.83 22.83
C PRO A 81 14.37 19.45 22.23
N LYS A 82 13.56 18.45 22.57
CA LYS A 82 13.63 17.12 21.95
C LYS A 82 13.03 17.17 20.54
N TYR A 83 13.66 16.45 19.59
CA TYR A 83 13.24 16.37 18.18
C TYR A 83 13.18 17.71 17.44
N GLY A 84 13.88 18.74 17.89
CA GLY A 84 13.83 20.09 17.31
C GLY A 84 12.48 20.80 17.54
N ALA A 85 11.63 20.26 18.41
CA ALA A 85 10.35 20.84 18.77
C ALA A 85 10.45 21.64 20.07
N GLU A 86 9.72 22.77 20.13
CA GLU A 86 9.63 23.52 21.37
C GLU A 86 8.90 22.72 22.46
N PHE A 87 9.22 23.01 23.74
CA PHE A 87 8.54 22.39 24.86
C PHE A 87 7.04 22.76 24.85
N GLY A 88 6.20 21.76 25.09
CA GLY A 88 4.76 21.90 24.98
C GLY A 88 4.22 21.81 23.55
N CYS A 89 5.03 21.39 22.60
CA CYS A 89 4.55 21.10 21.25
C CYS A 89 3.50 19.98 21.21
N ARG A 90 2.76 19.94 20.11
CA ARG A 90 1.71 18.94 19.92
C ARG A 90 2.29 17.59 19.56
N VAL A 91 1.77 16.53 20.20
CA VAL A 91 1.98 15.14 19.82
C VAL A 91 0.63 14.48 19.57
N ASN A 92 0.45 13.87 18.41
CA ASN A 92 -0.75 13.08 18.13
C ASN A 92 -0.40 11.59 18.26
N TYR A 93 -1.28 10.83 18.91
CA TYR A 93 -1.28 9.38 18.76
C TYR A 93 -2.16 9.01 17.57
N VAL A 94 -1.62 8.30 16.62
CA VAL A 94 -2.28 7.90 15.38
C VAL A 94 -2.18 6.39 15.23
N ASN A 95 -3.23 5.74 14.75
CA ASN A 95 -3.18 4.36 14.31
C ASN A 95 -3.80 4.27 12.91
N GLN A 96 -2.99 3.96 11.91
CA GLN A 96 -3.42 3.78 10.53
C GLN A 96 -2.82 2.48 10.01
N LEU A 97 -3.60 1.68 9.30
CA LEU A 97 -3.13 0.42 8.71
C LEU A 97 -2.47 -0.52 9.74
N ASP A 98 -3.04 -0.61 10.94
CA ASP A 98 -2.44 -1.32 12.08
C ASP A 98 -1.00 -0.89 12.42
N ASN A 99 -0.64 0.32 12.05
CA ASN A 99 0.63 0.96 12.36
C ASN A 99 0.42 2.12 13.35
N PRO A 100 0.37 1.87 14.67
CA PRO A 100 0.25 2.92 15.67
C PRO A 100 1.59 3.64 15.87
N TYR A 101 1.51 4.97 16.02
CA TYR A 101 2.69 5.82 16.22
C TYR A 101 2.34 7.12 16.93
N LEU A 102 3.37 7.79 17.45
CA LEU A 102 3.30 9.18 17.91
C LEU A 102 3.86 10.10 16.82
N GLU A 103 3.11 11.14 16.48
CA GLU A 103 3.53 12.23 15.60
C GLU A 103 3.93 13.44 16.44
N VAL A 104 5.19 13.83 16.45
CA VAL A 104 5.67 15.07 17.04
C VAL A 104 5.53 16.18 16.00
N ILE A 105 4.74 17.20 16.33
CA ILE A 105 4.35 18.27 15.41
C ILE A 105 4.93 19.60 15.88
N GLY A 106 5.76 20.19 15.05
CA GLY A 106 6.33 21.52 15.25
C GLY A 106 5.42 22.65 14.76
N ASP A 107 6.02 23.81 14.62
CA ASP A 107 5.37 24.99 14.09
C ASP A 107 4.81 24.78 12.69
N ASN A 108 3.71 25.46 12.37
CA ASN A 108 3.01 25.39 11.09
C ASN A 108 2.49 23.98 10.71
N ASP A 109 2.20 23.13 11.71
CA ASP A 109 1.70 21.75 11.50
C ASP A 109 2.68 20.85 10.72
N ILE A 110 3.98 21.09 10.85
CA ILE A 110 5.03 20.24 10.24
C ILE A 110 5.31 19.06 11.16
N VAL A 111 5.24 17.83 10.63
CA VAL A 111 5.69 16.64 11.35
C VAL A 111 7.21 16.63 11.41
N LEU A 112 7.75 16.71 12.61
CA LEU A 112 9.20 16.73 12.88
C LEU A 112 9.74 15.33 13.07
N LYS A 113 8.98 14.47 13.76
CA LYS A 113 9.38 13.12 14.10
C LYS A 113 8.16 12.20 14.20
N VAL A 114 8.33 10.95 13.76
CA VAL A 114 7.39 9.86 13.97
C VAL A 114 8.05 8.83 14.88
N LEU A 115 7.33 8.41 15.92
CA LEU A 115 7.76 7.36 16.84
C LEU A 115 6.78 6.18 16.70
N PRO A 116 7.07 5.18 15.87
CA PRO A 116 6.22 4.01 15.74
C PRO A 116 6.20 3.17 17.02
N LEU A 117 5.03 2.62 17.34
CA LEU A 117 4.87 1.65 18.41
C LEU A 117 5.53 0.33 18.01
N VAL A 118 6.36 -0.23 18.88
CA VAL A 118 7.03 -1.52 18.69
C VAL A 118 6.23 -2.62 19.36
N ARG A 119 5.92 -3.67 18.61
CA ARG A 119 5.20 -4.84 19.13
C ARG A 119 6.08 -6.09 19.10
N PRO A 120 5.91 -7.03 20.04
CA PRO A 120 6.55 -8.33 19.92
C PRO A 120 6.04 -9.09 18.69
N MET A 121 6.95 -9.68 17.94
CA MET A 121 6.63 -10.54 16.78
C MET A 121 7.75 -11.56 16.58
N ASP A 122 7.42 -12.71 15.99
CA ASP A 122 8.42 -13.68 15.56
C ASP A 122 9.31 -13.08 14.47
N ASN A 123 10.59 -13.38 14.53
CA ASN A 123 11.54 -12.94 13.50
C ASN A 123 11.15 -13.50 12.12
N ILE A 124 11.63 -12.81 11.09
CA ILE A 124 11.55 -13.31 9.71
C ILE A 124 12.43 -14.54 9.60
N ALA A 125 11.86 -15.64 9.13
CA ALA A 125 12.58 -16.92 9.04
C ALA A 125 13.59 -16.88 7.87
N ALA A 126 14.71 -17.58 8.06
CA ALA A 126 15.68 -17.80 6.98
C ALA A 126 15.00 -18.56 5.81
N GLY A 127 15.28 -18.13 4.57
CA GLY A 127 14.72 -18.70 3.37
C GLY A 127 13.24 -18.38 3.14
N SER A 128 12.65 -17.47 3.92
CA SER A 128 11.29 -16.98 3.62
C SER A 128 11.32 -16.07 2.41
N LEU A 129 10.31 -16.20 1.56
CA LEU A 129 10.22 -15.47 0.29
C LEU A 129 9.21 -14.32 0.40
N TRP A 130 9.58 -13.15 -0.14
CA TRP A 130 8.82 -11.92 -0.04
C TRP A 130 8.67 -11.24 -1.40
N TYR A 131 7.45 -11.12 -1.89
CA TYR A 131 7.14 -10.56 -3.20
C TYR A 131 6.82 -9.07 -3.11
N SER A 132 7.57 -8.23 -3.83
CA SER A 132 7.45 -6.76 -3.87
C SER A 132 6.53 -6.22 -4.97
N GLY A 133 5.91 -7.10 -5.78
CA GLY A 133 5.18 -6.70 -6.99
C GLY A 133 6.04 -6.74 -8.27
N SER A 134 7.36 -6.79 -8.13
CA SER A 134 8.30 -6.95 -9.26
C SER A 134 9.31 -8.06 -9.03
N LEU A 135 9.80 -8.23 -7.81
CA LEU A 135 10.84 -9.20 -7.45
C LEU A 135 10.39 -10.07 -6.27
N VAL A 136 10.96 -11.27 -6.19
CA VAL A 136 10.86 -12.12 -4.99
C VAL A 136 12.20 -12.07 -4.27
N TYR A 137 12.17 -11.61 -3.04
CA TYR A 137 13.32 -11.51 -2.16
C TYR A 137 13.40 -12.73 -1.24
N ASP A 138 14.58 -13.31 -1.11
CA ASP A 138 14.92 -14.32 -0.11
C ASP A 138 15.48 -13.63 1.14
N ALA A 139 14.98 -14.00 2.30
CA ALA A 139 15.43 -13.45 3.58
C ALA A 139 16.54 -14.29 4.18
N THR A 140 17.69 -13.68 4.44
CA THR A 140 18.85 -14.29 5.12
C THR A 140 19.15 -13.54 6.40
N PRO A 141 18.58 -13.95 7.57
CA PRO A 141 18.87 -13.34 8.85
C PRO A 141 20.28 -13.73 9.34
N SER A 142 20.97 -12.77 9.96
CA SER A 142 22.17 -13.02 10.75
C SER A 142 21.81 -13.37 12.21
N GLU A 143 22.73 -13.97 12.97
CA GLU A 143 22.46 -14.48 14.32
C GLU A 143 21.97 -13.40 15.30
N ASP A 144 22.53 -12.17 15.23
CA ASP A 144 22.17 -11.06 16.13
C ASP A 144 22.10 -9.71 15.38
N GLY A 145 21.68 -9.71 14.14
CA GLY A 145 21.81 -8.51 13.32
C GLY A 145 20.77 -8.38 12.21
N PRO A 146 21.12 -7.61 11.18
CA PRO A 146 20.23 -7.34 10.06
C PRO A 146 19.85 -8.60 9.30
N ILE A 147 18.65 -8.56 8.73
CA ILE A 147 18.15 -9.53 7.77
C ILE A 147 18.48 -9.00 6.38
N ARG A 148 19.27 -9.75 5.64
CA ARG A 148 19.58 -9.40 4.26
C ARG A 148 18.44 -9.91 3.36
N MET A 149 17.85 -9.01 2.59
CA MET A 149 16.80 -9.29 1.62
C MET A 149 17.44 -9.27 0.24
N THR A 150 17.44 -10.40 -0.49
CA THR A 150 18.13 -10.54 -1.78
C THR A 150 17.21 -11.06 -2.87
N ALA A 151 17.28 -10.45 -4.05
CA ALA A 151 16.60 -10.92 -5.25
C ALA A 151 17.55 -10.85 -6.45
N MET A 152 17.31 -11.69 -7.46
CA MET A 152 18.03 -11.64 -8.72
C MET A 152 17.11 -11.10 -9.82
N ALA A 153 17.58 -10.09 -10.54
CA ALA A 153 16.90 -9.57 -11.72
C ALA A 153 17.94 -9.24 -12.80
N GLU A 154 17.70 -9.66 -14.04
CA GLU A 154 18.55 -9.37 -15.19
C GLU A 154 20.03 -9.78 -15.03
N GLY A 155 20.30 -10.74 -14.15
CA GLY A 155 21.65 -11.19 -13.82
C GLY A 155 22.37 -10.36 -12.76
N GLU A 156 21.70 -9.35 -12.20
CA GLU A 156 22.19 -8.50 -11.09
C GLU A 156 21.51 -8.87 -9.78
N GLU A 157 22.24 -8.75 -8.68
CA GLU A 157 21.71 -8.93 -7.34
C GLU A 157 21.17 -7.61 -6.82
N HIS A 158 19.89 -7.62 -6.45
CA HIS A 158 19.24 -6.53 -5.72
C HIS A 158 19.20 -6.90 -4.24
N ALA A 159 19.77 -6.08 -3.39
CA ALA A 159 19.83 -6.37 -1.97
C ALA A 159 19.66 -5.11 -1.12
N PHE A 160 19.04 -5.30 0.06
CA PHE A 160 18.93 -4.30 1.11
C PHE A 160 18.88 -5.00 2.47
N LEU A 161 19.02 -4.24 3.53
CA LEU A 161 19.00 -4.75 4.90
C LEU A 161 17.77 -4.23 5.64
N ILE A 162 17.16 -5.10 6.43
CA ILE A 162 16.19 -4.72 7.46
C ILE A 162 16.71 -5.18 8.81
N THR A 163 16.80 -4.26 9.75
CA THR A 163 17.33 -4.53 11.08
C THR A 163 16.22 -4.38 12.11
N PRO A 164 15.90 -5.43 12.90
CA PRO A 164 14.90 -5.29 13.95
C PRO A 164 15.28 -4.14 14.90
N ALA A 165 14.33 -3.24 15.17
CA ALA A 165 14.51 -2.12 16.11
C ALA A 165 14.83 -2.62 17.53
N SER A 166 14.34 -3.82 17.88
CA SER A 166 14.82 -4.63 19.00
C SER A 166 14.54 -6.10 18.68
N GLY A 167 15.25 -7.02 19.33
CA GLY A 167 15.07 -8.44 19.09
C GLY A 167 13.61 -8.89 19.27
N GLY A 168 13.08 -9.66 18.30
CA GLY A 168 11.71 -10.21 18.36
C GLY A 168 10.60 -9.18 18.24
N THR A 169 10.75 -8.16 17.37
CA THR A 169 9.74 -7.12 17.14
C THR A 169 9.26 -7.06 15.70
N ASP A 170 8.11 -6.42 15.50
CA ASP A 170 7.47 -6.19 14.21
C ASP A 170 8.05 -5.01 13.42
N LEU A 171 8.92 -4.21 14.03
CA LEU A 171 9.50 -2.99 13.47
C LEU A 171 10.95 -3.18 13.07
N PHE A 172 11.31 -2.66 11.90
CA PHE A 172 12.64 -2.76 11.32
C PHE A 172 13.13 -1.40 10.83
N GLU A 173 14.40 -1.11 11.04
CA GLU A 173 15.13 -0.10 10.28
C GLU A 173 15.41 -0.63 8.88
N VAL A 174 15.38 0.24 7.88
CA VAL A 174 15.73 -0.10 6.49
C VAL A 174 17.04 0.60 6.14
N SER A 175 17.98 -0.13 5.57
CA SER A 175 19.26 0.42 5.14
C SER A 175 19.77 -0.28 3.88
N ASP A 176 20.71 0.38 3.22
CA ASP A 176 21.39 -0.18 2.07
C ASP A 176 22.23 -1.38 2.47
N ASP A 177 22.31 -2.36 1.59
CA ASP A 177 23.37 -3.36 1.64
C ASP A 177 24.62 -2.76 0.96
N PRO A 178 25.72 -2.55 1.69
CA PRO A 178 26.95 -2.00 1.12
C PRO A 178 27.58 -2.88 0.03
N ASN A 179 27.13 -4.15 -0.08
CA ASN A 179 27.57 -5.08 -1.09
C ASN A 179 26.52 -5.29 -2.21
N GLY A 180 25.36 -4.64 -2.10
CA GLY A 180 24.27 -4.74 -3.08
C GLY A 180 24.46 -3.79 -4.27
N ALA A 181 24.07 -4.22 -5.47
CA ALA A 181 24.23 -3.41 -6.69
C ALA A 181 23.22 -2.26 -6.79
N MET A 182 22.01 -2.39 -6.22
CA MET A 182 20.95 -1.37 -6.26
C MET A 182 20.17 -1.34 -4.95
N ASN A 183 19.86 -0.13 -4.51
CA ASN A 183 19.00 0.11 -3.35
C ASN A 183 17.53 0.18 -3.78
N ALA A 184 16.77 -0.87 -3.53
CA ALA A 184 15.35 -0.94 -3.89
C ALA A 184 14.46 -0.07 -2.98
N TYR A 185 14.93 0.29 -1.77
CA TYR A 185 14.11 0.95 -0.74
C TYR A 185 14.76 2.22 -0.18
N GLU A 186 15.53 2.94 -1.00
CA GLU A 186 16.28 4.16 -0.66
C GLU A 186 15.47 5.22 0.11
N TYR A 187 14.16 5.27 -0.09
CA TYR A 187 13.29 6.27 0.54
C TYR A 187 12.52 5.75 1.75
N ALA A 188 12.69 4.48 2.12
CA ALA A 188 12.05 3.93 3.29
C ALA A 188 12.84 4.28 4.55
N ALA A 189 12.17 4.89 5.53
CA ALA A 189 12.78 5.21 6.82
C ALA A 189 12.72 4.01 7.76
N TYR A 190 11.64 3.24 7.68
CA TYR A 190 11.46 2.02 8.46
C TYR A 190 10.47 1.08 7.76
N ALA A 191 10.44 -0.16 8.20
CA ALA A 191 9.46 -1.15 7.77
C ALA A 191 8.75 -1.76 8.96
N ARG A 192 7.53 -2.24 8.74
CA ARG A 192 6.74 -2.96 9.74
C ARG A 192 6.20 -4.24 9.14
N ARG A 193 6.41 -5.36 9.82
CA ARG A 193 5.73 -6.61 9.50
C ARG A 193 4.35 -6.62 10.14
N ILE A 194 3.33 -6.92 9.35
CA ILE A 194 1.94 -7.07 9.81
C ILE A 194 1.48 -8.49 9.45
N ARG A 195 0.97 -9.21 10.45
CA ARG A 195 0.40 -10.55 10.27
C ARG A 195 -1.01 -10.55 10.81
N GLN A 196 -1.99 -10.40 9.93
CA GLN A 196 -3.40 -10.29 10.30
C GLN A 196 -4.29 -10.77 9.15
N ASP A 197 -5.45 -11.36 9.46
CA ASP A 197 -6.50 -11.78 8.51
C ASP A 197 -5.98 -12.66 7.36
N GLY A 198 -4.97 -13.50 7.64
CA GLY A 198 -4.33 -14.37 6.63
C GLY A 198 -3.26 -13.70 5.79
N LEU A 199 -3.03 -12.39 5.95
CA LEU A 199 -1.92 -11.67 5.35
C LEU A 199 -0.67 -11.76 6.23
N ASP A 200 0.50 -11.87 5.59
CA ASP A 200 1.81 -11.68 6.19
C ASP A 200 2.56 -10.73 5.24
N VAL A 201 2.72 -9.48 5.66
CA VAL A 201 3.27 -8.42 4.81
C VAL A 201 4.33 -7.61 5.55
N ILE A 202 5.29 -7.07 4.81
CA ILE A 202 6.23 -6.03 5.27
C ILE A 202 5.83 -4.74 4.58
N CYS A 203 5.40 -3.76 5.35
CA CYS A 203 5.00 -2.44 4.90
C CYS A 203 6.16 -1.46 5.10
N PHE A 204 6.53 -0.73 4.06
CA PHE A 204 7.61 0.27 4.08
C PHE A 204 7.03 1.67 4.20
N TYR A 205 7.65 2.49 5.04
CA TYR A 205 7.19 3.83 5.34
C TYR A 205 8.31 4.86 5.19
N ASP A 206 7.98 6.03 4.66
CA ASP A 206 8.90 7.17 4.61
C ASP A 206 8.99 7.92 5.96
N ASN A 207 9.86 8.93 6.03
CA ASN A 207 10.05 9.77 7.22
C ASN A 207 8.78 10.56 7.65
N GLN A 208 7.75 10.62 6.79
CA GLN A 208 6.46 11.23 7.09
C GLN A 208 5.39 10.20 7.42
N ASN A 209 5.81 8.97 7.70
CA ASN A 209 4.96 7.82 7.99
C ASN A 209 3.92 7.51 6.89
N ARG A 210 4.26 7.79 5.64
CA ARG A 210 3.43 7.44 4.50
C ARG A 210 3.89 6.10 3.96
N LEU A 211 2.93 5.19 3.72
CA LEU A 211 3.23 3.93 3.05
C LEU A 211 3.84 4.21 1.67
N THR A 212 4.97 3.61 1.39
CA THR A 212 5.69 3.70 0.11
C THR A 212 5.58 2.43 -0.69
N ASP A 213 5.66 1.27 -0.02
CA ASP A 213 5.61 -0.04 -0.66
C ASP A 213 5.16 -1.12 0.33
N VAL A 214 4.80 -2.29 -0.21
CA VAL A 214 4.43 -3.48 0.56
C VAL A 214 5.02 -4.72 -0.10
N MET A 215 5.68 -5.56 0.69
CA MET A 215 6.04 -6.92 0.32
C MET A 215 5.08 -7.92 0.95
N GLN A 216 4.70 -8.93 0.20
CA GLN A 216 3.87 -10.03 0.70
C GLN A 216 4.68 -11.32 0.81
N ALA A 217 4.54 -12.03 1.93
CA ALA A 217 5.08 -13.38 2.06
C ALA A 217 4.48 -14.29 0.98
N THR A 218 5.32 -15.07 0.31
CA THR A 218 4.91 -15.98 -0.77
C THR A 218 5.58 -17.33 -0.63
N GLN A 219 4.99 -18.36 -1.24
CA GLN A 219 5.60 -19.68 -1.42
C GLN A 219 6.15 -19.84 -2.84
N ILE A 220 5.90 -18.87 -3.73
CA ILE A 220 6.24 -18.90 -5.14
C ILE A 220 7.50 -18.06 -5.33
N GLN A 221 8.55 -18.67 -5.81
CA GLN A 221 9.80 -17.99 -6.15
C GLN A 221 9.73 -17.27 -7.52
N ASP A 222 8.79 -17.64 -8.37
CA ASP A 222 8.61 -17.07 -9.69
C ASP A 222 7.89 -15.72 -9.64
N ALA A 223 8.65 -14.64 -9.64
CA ALA A 223 8.15 -13.28 -9.67
C ALA A 223 7.34 -12.97 -10.95
N GLN A 224 7.68 -13.59 -12.08
CA GLN A 224 6.95 -13.43 -13.33
C GLN A 224 5.52 -13.96 -13.21
N ALA A 225 5.36 -15.17 -12.67
CA ALA A 225 4.04 -15.76 -12.49
C ALA A 225 3.16 -14.90 -11.57
N LEU A 226 3.72 -14.35 -10.48
CA LEU A 226 3.00 -13.45 -9.58
C LEU A 226 2.63 -12.13 -10.25
N ASN A 227 3.54 -11.54 -11.01
CA ASN A 227 3.32 -10.29 -11.73
C ASN A 227 2.23 -10.46 -12.81
N VAL A 228 2.29 -11.53 -13.60
CA VAL A 228 1.25 -11.87 -14.59
C VAL A 228 -0.11 -12.04 -13.92
N LYS A 229 -0.17 -12.80 -12.82
CA LYS A 229 -1.42 -13.01 -12.08
C LYS A 229 -2.04 -11.71 -11.58
N GLN A 230 -1.26 -10.82 -10.99
CA GLN A 230 -1.74 -9.52 -10.53
C GLN A 230 -2.26 -8.67 -11.69
N TRP A 231 -1.50 -8.62 -12.81
CA TRP A 231 -1.91 -7.84 -13.97
C TRP A 231 -3.18 -8.38 -14.63
N MET A 232 -3.28 -9.70 -14.82
CA MET A 232 -4.47 -10.32 -15.40
C MET A 232 -5.73 -10.06 -14.53
N ALA A 233 -5.59 -10.02 -13.20
CA ALA A 233 -6.71 -9.69 -12.33
C ALA A 233 -7.33 -8.29 -12.59
N LEU A 234 -6.54 -7.35 -13.11
CA LEU A 234 -7.04 -6.02 -13.54
C LEU A 234 -7.84 -6.07 -14.85
N LEU A 235 -7.64 -7.11 -15.66
CA LEU A 235 -8.19 -7.23 -17.01
C LEU A 235 -9.34 -8.24 -17.09
N CYS A 236 -9.31 -9.29 -16.25
CA CYS A 236 -10.32 -10.35 -16.28
C CYS A 236 -11.71 -9.85 -15.94
N GLY A 237 -12.70 -10.41 -16.62
CA GLY A 237 -14.13 -10.13 -16.38
C GLY A 237 -14.96 -10.09 -17.64
N ASN A 238 -16.21 -9.63 -17.47
CA ASN A 238 -17.22 -9.60 -18.51
C ASN A 238 -17.36 -8.20 -19.10
N TYR A 239 -17.39 -8.12 -20.41
CA TYR A 239 -17.46 -6.88 -21.17
C TYR A 239 -18.48 -6.95 -22.31
N LYS A 240 -18.79 -5.79 -22.87
CA LYS A 240 -19.49 -5.63 -24.14
C LYS A 240 -18.59 -4.89 -25.13
N THR A 241 -18.53 -5.36 -26.35
CA THR A 241 -17.92 -4.63 -27.47
C THR A 241 -18.79 -3.43 -27.85
N GLU A 242 -18.26 -2.51 -28.65
CA GLU A 242 -19.06 -1.38 -29.21
C GLU A 242 -20.28 -1.84 -29.98
N GLY A 243 -20.19 -2.98 -30.65
CA GLY A 243 -21.33 -3.63 -31.36
C GLY A 243 -22.28 -4.37 -30.44
N GLY A 244 -22.10 -4.35 -29.12
CA GLY A 244 -22.97 -4.99 -28.12
C GLY A 244 -22.74 -6.49 -27.93
N ALA A 245 -21.78 -7.09 -28.61
CA ALA A 245 -21.45 -8.52 -28.41
C ALA A 245 -20.79 -8.75 -27.04
N ASP A 246 -21.08 -9.92 -26.45
CA ASP A 246 -20.44 -10.36 -25.22
C ASP A 246 -18.97 -10.69 -25.47
N PHE A 247 -18.13 -10.28 -24.50
CA PHE A 247 -16.73 -10.58 -24.43
C PHE A 247 -16.37 -10.90 -22.97
N GLU A 248 -15.74 -12.04 -22.74
CA GLU A 248 -15.23 -12.43 -21.43
C GLU A 248 -13.73 -12.62 -21.53
N MET A 249 -12.99 -12.11 -20.55
CA MET A 249 -11.54 -12.28 -20.44
C MET A 249 -11.21 -13.03 -19.15
N ALA A 250 -10.40 -14.06 -19.27
CA ALA A 250 -9.83 -14.83 -18.18
C ALA A 250 -8.28 -14.84 -18.28
N ASP A 251 -7.61 -15.51 -17.35
CA ASP A 251 -6.14 -15.48 -17.25
C ASP A 251 -5.41 -15.99 -18.51
N THR A 252 -5.98 -17.00 -19.18
CA THR A 252 -5.32 -17.72 -20.30
C THR A 252 -6.21 -17.86 -21.54
N TRP A 253 -7.42 -17.30 -21.49
CA TRP A 253 -8.37 -17.37 -22.60
C TRP A 253 -9.31 -16.17 -22.61
N PHE A 254 -9.95 -15.94 -23.75
CA PHE A 254 -11.09 -15.04 -23.86
C PHE A 254 -12.23 -15.70 -24.63
N ALA A 255 -13.47 -15.38 -24.29
CA ALA A 255 -14.65 -15.81 -25.02
C ALA A 255 -15.24 -14.65 -25.84
N TYR A 256 -15.55 -14.95 -27.10
CA TYR A 256 -16.19 -14.02 -28.01
C TYR A 256 -17.19 -14.73 -28.92
N LYS A 257 -18.42 -14.23 -29.00
CA LYS A 257 -19.52 -14.81 -29.77
C LYS A 257 -19.76 -16.31 -29.48
N GLY A 258 -19.58 -16.76 -28.25
CA GLY A 258 -19.80 -18.12 -27.77
C GLY A 258 -18.71 -19.11 -28.09
N TYR A 259 -17.52 -18.67 -28.47
CA TYR A 259 -16.31 -19.47 -28.65
C TYR A 259 -15.20 -18.99 -27.73
N ASP A 260 -14.43 -19.94 -27.21
CA ASP A 260 -13.26 -19.70 -26.38
C ASP A 260 -11.99 -19.73 -27.23
N TYR A 261 -11.09 -18.79 -26.97
CA TYR A 261 -9.83 -18.63 -27.68
C TYR A 261 -8.69 -18.48 -26.69
N PRO A 262 -7.48 -18.99 -27.00
CA PRO A 262 -6.30 -18.80 -26.15
C PRO A 262 -5.91 -17.33 -26.10
N LEU A 263 -5.33 -16.94 -24.95
CA LEU A 263 -4.85 -15.61 -24.67
C LEU A 263 -3.52 -15.72 -23.91
N GLU A 264 -2.49 -15.00 -24.33
CA GLU A 264 -1.19 -15.04 -23.69
C GLU A 264 -0.68 -13.62 -23.33
N PRO A 265 -0.35 -13.35 -22.06
CA PRO A 265 0.35 -12.13 -21.69
C PRO A 265 1.76 -12.08 -22.28
N VAL A 266 2.11 -10.99 -22.94
CA VAL A 266 3.47 -10.78 -23.44
C VAL A 266 4.33 -10.22 -22.32
N THR A 267 5.44 -10.89 -22.01
CA THR A 267 6.37 -10.49 -20.96
C THR A 267 7.75 -10.17 -21.55
N PHE A 268 8.47 -9.28 -20.85
CA PHE A 268 9.87 -8.96 -21.13
C PHE A 268 10.65 -8.95 -19.81
N ASN A 269 11.76 -9.67 -19.76
CA ASN A 269 12.58 -9.83 -18.54
C ASN A 269 11.75 -10.18 -17.29
N GLY A 270 10.76 -11.05 -17.45
CA GLY A 270 9.92 -11.50 -16.35
C GLY A 270 8.79 -10.53 -15.95
N MET A 271 8.64 -9.39 -16.61
CA MET A 271 7.60 -8.41 -16.31
C MET A 271 6.59 -8.32 -17.46
N VAL A 272 5.32 -8.08 -17.11
CA VAL A 272 4.28 -7.83 -18.12
C VAL A 272 4.57 -6.55 -18.89
N THR A 273 4.45 -6.61 -20.22
CA THR A 273 4.63 -5.43 -21.08
C THR A 273 3.38 -4.55 -21.18
N GLY A 274 2.23 -5.06 -20.74
CA GLY A 274 0.92 -4.44 -20.99
C GLY A 274 0.26 -4.93 -22.27
N VAL A 275 0.85 -5.89 -22.97
CA VAL A 275 0.39 -6.44 -24.25
C VAL A 275 -0.12 -7.87 -24.05
N LEU A 276 -1.21 -8.20 -24.73
CA LEU A 276 -1.79 -9.53 -24.83
C LEU A 276 -1.66 -10.02 -26.27
N ASP A 277 -1.33 -11.29 -26.46
CA ASP A 277 -1.35 -11.96 -27.75
C ASP A 277 -2.67 -12.71 -27.92
N PHE A 278 -3.47 -12.29 -28.90
CA PHE A 278 -4.78 -12.85 -29.26
C PHE A 278 -4.69 -13.86 -30.40
N GLY A 279 -3.49 -14.15 -30.90
CA GLY A 279 -3.28 -15.03 -32.04
C GLY A 279 -3.95 -14.52 -33.32
N ASP A 280 -4.50 -15.42 -34.11
CA ASP A 280 -5.18 -15.09 -35.40
C ASP A 280 -6.71 -14.98 -35.29
N THR A 281 -7.25 -14.59 -34.15
CA THR A 281 -8.70 -14.56 -33.87
C THR A 281 -9.32 -13.24 -34.26
N GLU A 282 -10.14 -13.22 -35.31
CA GLU A 282 -10.90 -12.02 -35.69
C GLU A 282 -12.06 -11.72 -34.72
N PRO A 283 -12.33 -10.43 -34.35
CA PRO A 283 -11.63 -9.23 -34.83
C PRO A 283 -10.37 -8.88 -34.02
N PHE A 284 -10.13 -9.56 -32.90
CA PHE A 284 -9.00 -9.33 -32.02
C PHE A 284 -7.81 -10.16 -32.53
N LYS A 285 -6.99 -9.58 -33.39
CA LYS A 285 -5.91 -10.31 -34.06
C LYS A 285 -4.55 -9.79 -33.66
N GLY A 286 -3.61 -10.71 -33.41
CA GLY A 286 -2.24 -10.39 -33.07
C GLY A 286 -2.07 -9.82 -31.67
N ARG A 287 -1.14 -8.90 -31.51
CA ARG A 287 -0.77 -8.31 -30.21
C ARG A 287 -1.49 -7.00 -29.98
N LEU A 288 -2.20 -6.94 -28.86
CA LEU A 288 -2.98 -5.77 -28.44
C LEU A 288 -2.48 -5.28 -27.08
N GLU A 289 -2.15 -3.99 -26.98
CA GLU A 289 -1.96 -3.34 -25.66
C GLU A 289 -3.32 -3.27 -24.95
N ALA A 290 -3.38 -3.77 -23.72
CA ALA A 290 -4.57 -3.76 -22.90
C ALA A 290 -4.47 -2.67 -21.81
N VAL A 291 -5.22 -1.59 -21.99
CA VAL A 291 -5.22 -0.45 -21.07
C VAL A 291 -6.56 -0.43 -20.32
N PRO A 292 -6.55 -0.64 -18.99
CA PRO A 292 -7.73 -0.40 -18.18
C PRO A 292 -8.16 1.06 -18.27
N THR A 293 -9.45 1.28 -18.53
CA THR A 293 -10.06 2.60 -18.57
C THR A 293 -11.11 2.74 -17.47
N ARG A 294 -11.64 3.93 -17.26
CA ARG A 294 -12.69 4.16 -16.27
C ARG A 294 -13.91 3.23 -16.46
N ASP A 295 -14.31 2.97 -17.70
CA ASP A 295 -15.56 2.28 -18.02
C ASP A 295 -15.35 0.85 -18.57
N GLY A 296 -14.09 0.40 -18.69
CA GLY A 296 -13.78 -0.92 -19.25
C GLY A 296 -12.31 -1.07 -19.66
N LEU A 297 -12.05 -1.64 -20.82
CA LEU A 297 -10.73 -1.81 -21.40
C LEU A 297 -10.65 -1.14 -22.76
N LEU A 298 -9.49 -0.60 -23.09
CA LEU A 298 -9.10 -0.24 -24.43
C LEU A 298 -8.02 -1.24 -24.89
N LEU A 299 -8.32 -1.97 -25.96
CA LEU A 299 -7.36 -2.84 -26.63
C LEU A 299 -6.87 -2.13 -27.89
N THR A 300 -5.57 -1.85 -28.00
CA THR A 300 -4.98 -1.17 -29.16
C THR A 300 -3.98 -2.08 -29.83
N GLU A 301 -4.14 -2.32 -31.13
CA GLU A 301 -3.19 -3.10 -31.91
C GLU A 301 -1.79 -2.48 -31.86
N VAL A 302 -0.78 -3.32 -31.63
CA VAL A 302 0.62 -2.87 -31.52
C VAL A 302 1.51 -3.66 -32.46
N LYS A 303 2.58 -2.98 -32.92
CA LYS A 303 3.70 -3.60 -33.60
C LYS A 303 4.83 -3.71 -32.60
N MET A 304 5.24 -4.93 -32.34
CA MET A 304 6.27 -5.26 -31.37
C MET A 304 7.28 -6.22 -32.01
N ASN A 305 8.55 -5.97 -31.85
CA ASN A 305 9.60 -6.88 -32.24
C ASN A 305 9.82 -7.91 -31.12
N ASP A 306 10.06 -9.15 -31.49
CA ASP A 306 10.38 -10.19 -30.51
C ASP A 306 11.67 -9.85 -29.75
N GLY A 307 11.62 -9.97 -28.41
CA GLY A 307 12.74 -9.67 -27.52
C GLY A 307 12.95 -8.20 -27.19
N GLU A 308 11.97 -7.32 -27.49
CA GLU A 308 12.03 -5.90 -27.14
C GLU A 308 10.84 -5.50 -26.24
N PRO A 309 11.03 -4.62 -25.23
CA PRO A 309 9.95 -4.21 -24.32
C PRO A 309 9.07 -3.09 -24.89
N TRP A 310 9.50 -2.42 -25.95
CA TRP A 310 8.80 -1.31 -26.57
C TRP A 310 7.97 -1.76 -27.78
N PHE A 311 6.91 -1.02 -28.04
CA PHE A 311 6.02 -1.27 -29.15
C PHE A 311 5.45 0.04 -29.70
N GLU A 312 5.02 0.00 -30.97
CA GLU A 312 4.32 1.09 -31.63
C GLU A 312 2.82 0.81 -31.66
N ARG A 313 2.00 1.77 -31.21
CA ARG A 313 0.54 1.68 -31.33
C ARG A 313 0.11 1.95 -32.76
N THR A 314 -0.81 1.16 -33.26
CA THR A 314 -1.49 1.42 -34.53
C THR A 314 -2.73 2.28 -34.32
N VAL A 315 -3.51 2.54 -35.39
CA VAL A 315 -4.77 3.25 -35.31
C VAL A 315 -5.97 2.34 -34.96
N SER A 316 -5.76 1.02 -34.98
CA SER A 316 -6.81 0.05 -34.69
C SER A 316 -6.95 -0.11 -33.18
N SER A 317 -8.16 0.12 -32.67
CA SER A 317 -8.46 -0.08 -31.28
C SER A 317 -9.89 -0.60 -31.06
N TYR A 318 -10.09 -1.28 -29.94
CA TYR A 318 -11.36 -1.87 -29.54
C TYR A 318 -11.69 -1.39 -28.13
N ALA A 319 -12.79 -0.65 -27.97
CA ALA A 319 -13.29 -0.28 -26.66
C ALA A 319 -14.24 -1.36 -26.14
N LEU A 320 -13.90 -1.90 -24.98
CA LEU A 320 -14.70 -2.88 -24.25
C LEU A 320 -15.31 -2.21 -23.02
N LYS A 321 -16.65 -2.19 -22.91
CA LYS A 321 -17.36 -1.65 -21.75
C LYS A 321 -17.57 -2.75 -20.72
N TRP A 322 -17.29 -2.44 -19.46
CA TRP A 322 -17.58 -3.36 -18.36
C TRP A 322 -19.08 -3.74 -18.33
N ALA A 323 -19.36 -5.03 -18.23
CA ALA A 323 -20.72 -5.59 -18.22
C ALA A 323 -20.98 -6.54 -17.04
N GLY A 324 -20.03 -6.65 -16.10
CA GLY A 324 -20.18 -7.47 -14.91
C GLY A 324 -21.19 -6.89 -13.91
N ASN A 325 -21.82 -7.77 -13.15
CA ASN A 325 -22.82 -7.41 -12.12
C ASN A 325 -22.18 -6.94 -10.79
N GLN A 326 -20.87 -6.93 -10.70
CA GLN A 326 -20.09 -6.51 -9.53
C GLN A 326 -19.14 -5.37 -9.89
N SER A 327 -18.46 -4.82 -8.90
CA SER A 327 -17.40 -3.83 -9.15
C SER A 327 -16.33 -4.42 -10.04
N ARG A 328 -15.94 -3.70 -11.08
CA ARG A 328 -14.78 -4.05 -11.90
C ARG A 328 -13.49 -4.18 -11.08
N PHE A 329 -13.39 -3.45 -9.98
CA PHE A 329 -12.24 -3.44 -9.09
C PHE A 329 -12.44 -4.34 -7.85
N ALA A 330 -13.37 -5.32 -7.92
CA ALA A 330 -13.62 -6.25 -6.81
C ALA A 330 -12.38 -7.06 -6.43
N PHE A 331 -11.48 -7.34 -7.39
CA PHE A 331 -10.20 -8.02 -7.15
C PHE A 331 -9.32 -7.34 -6.07
N ALA A 332 -9.51 -6.02 -5.84
CA ALA A 332 -8.78 -5.29 -4.80
C ALA A 332 -9.14 -5.70 -3.36
N SER A 333 -10.17 -6.52 -3.18
CA SER A 333 -10.48 -7.17 -1.89
C SER A 333 -9.79 -8.53 -1.72
N ASP A 334 -9.18 -9.08 -2.79
CA ASP A 334 -8.58 -10.42 -2.81
C ASP A 334 -7.08 -10.41 -3.15
N ILE A 335 -6.59 -9.36 -3.82
CA ILE A 335 -5.22 -9.28 -4.34
C ILE A 335 -4.55 -7.98 -3.89
N LEU A 336 -3.31 -8.07 -3.39
CA LEU A 336 -2.48 -6.91 -3.09
C LEU A 336 -1.98 -6.26 -4.38
N LEU A 337 -2.06 -4.93 -4.48
CA LEU A 337 -1.76 -4.15 -5.68
C LEU A 337 -0.34 -3.56 -5.70
N ASN A 338 0.61 -4.21 -5.03
CA ASN A 338 1.99 -3.75 -5.04
C ASN A 338 2.62 -3.81 -6.44
N GLY A 339 3.47 -2.85 -6.79
CA GLY A 339 4.27 -2.84 -8.01
C GLY A 339 3.56 -2.57 -9.34
N MET A 340 2.21 -2.49 -9.37
CA MET A 340 1.44 -2.41 -10.62
C MET A 340 0.86 -1.02 -10.94
N LEU A 341 0.75 -0.14 -9.94
CA LEU A 341 -0.11 1.04 -10.01
C LEU A 341 0.49 2.22 -10.78
N HIS A 342 1.81 2.28 -10.93
CA HIS A 342 2.52 3.37 -11.63
C HIS A 342 2.20 3.48 -13.12
N ARG A 343 1.55 2.46 -13.71
CA ARG A 343 1.20 2.42 -15.15
C ARG A 343 -0.14 3.10 -15.46
N TYR A 344 -0.90 3.51 -14.45
CA TYR A 344 -2.27 4.00 -14.63
C TYR A 344 -2.36 5.50 -14.40
N ASP A 345 -3.26 6.14 -15.16
CA ASP A 345 -3.53 7.56 -14.96
C ASP A 345 -4.21 7.84 -13.61
N LYS A 346 -4.00 9.04 -13.09
CA LYS A 346 -4.54 9.46 -11.78
C LYS A 346 -6.07 9.42 -11.71
N SER A 347 -6.77 9.54 -12.84
CA SER A 347 -8.24 9.49 -12.87
C SER A 347 -8.75 8.06 -12.65
N LEU A 348 -8.09 7.08 -13.26
CA LEU A 348 -8.38 5.66 -13.06
C LEU A 348 -8.03 5.22 -11.62
N LEU A 349 -6.83 5.57 -11.13
CA LEU A 349 -6.41 5.29 -9.76
C LEU A 349 -7.42 5.83 -8.75
N ARG A 350 -7.90 7.07 -8.95
CA ARG A 350 -8.93 7.68 -8.11
C ARG A 350 -10.24 6.89 -8.12
N VAL A 351 -10.68 6.41 -9.29
CA VAL A 351 -11.90 5.59 -9.37
C VAL A 351 -11.67 4.23 -8.72
N MET A 352 -10.54 3.57 -8.98
CA MET A 352 -10.18 2.28 -8.38
C MET A 352 -10.20 2.35 -6.85
N ARG A 353 -9.53 3.33 -6.27
CA ARG A 353 -9.52 3.56 -4.82
C ARG A 353 -10.92 3.76 -4.24
N ASN A 354 -11.74 4.56 -4.89
CA ASN A 354 -13.09 4.83 -4.43
C ASN A 354 -14.06 3.66 -4.70
N ALA A 355 -13.76 2.77 -5.62
CA ALA A 355 -14.54 1.56 -5.86
C ALA A 355 -14.43 0.56 -4.69
N ILE A 356 -13.28 0.48 -4.02
CA ILE A 356 -13.12 -0.29 -2.79
C ILE A 356 -14.10 0.24 -1.72
N LEU A 357 -14.16 1.55 -1.51
CA LEU A 357 -15.10 2.16 -0.58
C LEU A 357 -16.56 1.98 -1.01
N ALA A 358 -16.85 2.10 -2.30
CA ALA A 358 -18.18 1.94 -2.87
C ALA A 358 -18.74 0.52 -2.67
N ALA A 359 -17.89 -0.50 -2.73
CA ALA A 359 -18.27 -1.90 -2.45
C ALA A 359 -18.84 -2.08 -1.03
N HIS A 360 -18.41 -1.24 -0.08
CA HIS A 360 -18.95 -1.18 1.28
C HIS A 360 -20.08 -0.16 1.48
N GLY A 361 -20.62 0.38 0.38
CA GLY A 361 -21.76 1.32 0.43
C GLY A 361 -21.37 2.74 0.85
N TYR A 362 -20.10 3.16 0.68
CA TYR A 362 -19.65 4.50 1.02
C TYR A 362 -20.43 5.60 0.31
N VAL A 363 -20.98 6.55 1.05
CA VAL A 363 -21.79 7.68 0.53
C VAL A 363 -20.86 8.82 0.11
N PHE A 364 -20.76 9.05 -1.20
CA PHE A 364 -19.87 10.07 -1.77
C PHE A 364 -20.47 11.47 -1.67
N ARG A 365 -19.65 12.45 -1.27
CA ARG A 365 -19.98 13.88 -1.27
C ARG A 365 -19.58 14.59 -2.55
N SER A 366 -18.51 14.11 -3.21
CA SER A 366 -18.00 14.66 -4.47
C SER A 366 -18.97 14.32 -5.60
N LYS A 367 -19.44 15.33 -6.32
CA LYS A 367 -20.52 15.20 -7.32
C LYS A 367 -20.17 14.23 -8.45
N ASP A 368 -18.91 14.23 -8.89
CA ASP A 368 -18.42 13.36 -9.96
C ASP A 368 -18.36 11.89 -9.53
N LEU A 369 -17.84 11.57 -8.33
CA LEU A 369 -17.83 10.21 -7.80
C LEU A 369 -19.23 9.71 -7.49
N LYS A 370 -20.08 10.58 -6.90
CA LYS A 370 -21.46 10.24 -6.63
C LYS A 370 -22.18 9.85 -7.92
N SER A 371 -22.13 10.70 -8.95
CA SER A 371 -22.77 10.41 -10.23
C SER A 371 -22.22 9.15 -10.91
N TYR A 372 -20.90 8.89 -10.77
CA TYR A 372 -20.28 7.70 -11.34
C TYR A 372 -20.77 6.43 -10.66
N PHE A 373 -20.74 6.38 -9.33
CA PHE A 373 -21.12 5.17 -8.61
C PHE A 373 -22.63 4.95 -8.59
N GLU A 374 -23.46 5.99 -8.49
CA GLU A 374 -24.93 5.87 -8.60
C GLU A 374 -25.40 5.31 -9.96
N ALA A 375 -24.59 5.41 -11.00
CA ALA A 375 -24.84 4.78 -12.29
C ALA A 375 -24.45 3.29 -12.34
N GLN A 376 -23.76 2.77 -11.31
CA GLN A 376 -23.34 1.37 -11.28
C GLN A 376 -24.42 0.49 -10.65
N PRO A 377 -24.84 -0.62 -11.30
CA PRO A 377 -25.93 -1.48 -10.79
C PRO A 377 -25.59 -2.18 -9.47
N TRP A 378 -24.31 -2.34 -9.15
CA TRP A 378 -23.83 -3.00 -7.94
C TRP A 378 -23.67 -2.05 -6.75
N TYR A 379 -23.70 -0.74 -6.95
CA TYR A 379 -23.50 0.22 -5.87
C TYR A 379 -24.78 0.48 -5.08
N HIS A 380 -24.73 0.17 -3.80
CA HIS A 380 -25.83 0.38 -2.84
C HIS A 380 -25.34 1.25 -1.69
N PRO A 381 -25.60 2.57 -1.71
CA PRO A 381 -25.12 3.47 -0.65
C PRO A 381 -25.77 3.12 0.68
N ALA A 382 -24.95 3.12 1.74
CA ALA A 382 -25.39 2.98 3.12
C ALA A 382 -26.16 4.25 3.58
N ALA A 383 -26.80 4.17 4.73
CA ALA A 383 -27.47 5.36 5.32
C ALA A 383 -26.46 6.46 5.68
N ASN A 384 -25.26 6.08 6.09
CA ASN A 384 -24.14 6.97 6.39
C ASN A 384 -22.82 6.17 6.35
N ASN A 385 -21.69 6.87 6.48
CA ASN A 385 -20.35 6.25 6.42
C ASN A 385 -19.81 5.76 7.78
N ALA A 386 -20.59 5.81 8.86
CA ALA A 386 -20.10 5.54 10.21
C ALA A 386 -19.70 4.08 10.46
N ASN A 387 -20.30 3.13 9.72
CA ASN A 387 -20.14 1.70 9.96
C ASN A 387 -19.34 1.00 8.85
N ILE A 388 -18.65 1.74 8.00
CA ILE A 388 -17.82 1.14 6.94
C ILE A 388 -16.56 0.55 7.58
N GLN A 389 -16.39 -0.76 7.38
CA GLN A 389 -15.20 -1.50 7.83
C GLN A 389 -14.49 -2.06 6.60
N LEU A 390 -13.21 -1.80 6.50
CA LEU A 390 -12.33 -2.30 5.45
C LEU A 390 -11.43 -3.38 6.02
N SER A 391 -11.20 -4.44 5.28
CA SER A 391 -10.15 -5.41 5.58
C SER A 391 -8.77 -4.75 5.55
N LEU A 392 -7.77 -5.36 6.17
CA LEU A 392 -6.39 -4.87 6.09
C LEU A 392 -5.91 -4.79 4.63
N LEU A 393 -6.22 -5.80 3.81
CA LEU A 393 -5.86 -5.82 2.39
C LEU A 393 -6.44 -4.63 1.62
N GLU A 394 -7.71 -4.31 1.83
CA GLU A 394 -8.38 -3.16 1.21
C GLU A 394 -7.76 -1.83 1.66
N GLN A 395 -7.43 -1.72 2.94
CA GLN A 395 -6.75 -0.54 3.48
C GLN A 395 -5.35 -0.37 2.86
N LEU A 396 -4.57 -1.45 2.74
CA LEU A 396 -3.25 -1.44 2.09
C LEU A 396 -3.38 -1.04 0.62
N ASN A 397 -4.33 -1.61 -0.11
CA ASN A 397 -4.58 -1.27 -1.51
C ASN A 397 -4.96 0.21 -1.68
N ILE A 398 -5.81 0.76 -0.82
CA ILE A 398 -6.13 2.19 -0.81
C ILE A 398 -4.85 3.03 -0.60
N ALA A 399 -3.98 2.64 0.33
CA ALA A 399 -2.75 3.38 0.62
C ALA A 399 -1.74 3.28 -0.53
N LEU A 400 -1.57 2.11 -1.16
CA LEU A 400 -0.74 1.91 -2.35
C LEU A 400 -1.25 2.74 -3.53
N ILE A 401 -2.57 2.75 -3.79
CA ILE A 401 -3.17 3.59 -4.83
C ILE A 401 -2.91 5.08 -4.53
N GLN A 402 -3.02 5.51 -3.28
CA GLN A 402 -2.69 6.89 -2.90
C GLN A 402 -1.20 7.21 -3.07
N ALA A 403 -0.30 6.26 -2.84
CA ALA A 403 1.12 6.42 -3.12
C ALA A 403 1.34 6.65 -4.63
N ALA A 404 0.72 5.83 -5.48
CA ALA A 404 0.78 5.97 -6.93
C ALA A 404 0.14 7.29 -7.44
N GLU A 405 -0.98 7.74 -6.85
CA GLU A 405 -1.58 9.04 -7.16
C GLU A 405 -0.65 10.24 -6.84
N ARG A 406 0.28 10.07 -5.88
CA ARG A 406 1.27 11.10 -5.47
C ARG A 406 2.52 11.10 -6.35
N ALA A 407 2.89 9.95 -6.92
CA ALA A 407 4.03 9.86 -7.83
C ALA A 407 3.82 10.77 -9.05
N GLU A 408 4.87 11.50 -9.43
CA GLU A 408 4.84 12.47 -10.56
C GLU A 408 4.97 11.78 -11.92
#